data_853557d61c08c8dce87a194123cdef8a
#
_entry.id   853557d61c08c8dce87a194123cdef8a
#
_cell.length_a   1.000
_cell.length_b   1.000
_cell.length_c   1.000
_cell.angle_alpha   90.00
_cell.angle_beta   90.00
_cell.angle_gamma   90.00
#
_symmetry.space_group_name_H-M   'P 1'
#
loop_
_entity.id
_entity.type
_entity.pdbx_description
1 polymer ?
#
loop_
_entity_poly.entity_id
_entity_poly.type
_entity_poly.pdbx_seq_one_letter_code
_entity_poly.pdbx_strand_id
1 'polypeptide(L)'
;MTTRNENSQNEMHPSKEIMGLDGNILKGKKIILCITASVAAYKAIDLSRLLMRNGADVYPVMSKSTESKLLTKEIMNWATGNKTITKLTSDLEHIALANYGKSDLIVVYPCTANTLGKFVTGIEDNPVTTILSVAFGSRIPIVIAPAMHAAMYDNVIIAENIQKAKSLGISVLEPLISEDKAKVISAESVLQFVINKIGNKKDRDMSKKNVLVTAGSTIEYIDSVRILTNLSTGKMGLNIAQQCLDKGFNVTLVYGHGSLNVPHDPSMNVIRIKTTEEMYNVVKEIILGGKQCVIFHAAAVADFAVPHLNKKRANKMDTRNGTKTIKLVPTEKIVDRIKEIDKKVFLVAFKAEYGISDKLLIKKAFDKLKECNGDLIVANDVSRNGCDFGSDTNEVYIIDKDKRVIHLPLKSKRDIAGNLVNLVCKKLNID
;
A
#
# COMPACT_ATOMS: atom_id res chain seq x y z
N MET A 1 52.29 41.98 -7.29
CA MET A 1 50.86 41.85 -7.69
C MET A 1 50.63 40.44 -8.12
N THR A 2 50.15 39.62 -7.20
CA THR A 2 49.86 38.21 -7.42
C THR A 2 48.34 38.06 -7.51
N THR A 3 47.86 37.84 -8.71
CA THR A 3 46.44 37.57 -9.01
C THR A 3 46.07 36.23 -8.39
N ARG A 4 45.19 36.26 -7.37
CA ARG A 4 44.50 35.07 -6.87
C ARG A 4 43.51 34.63 -7.93
N ASN A 5 43.76 33.49 -8.54
CA ASN A 5 42.77 32.75 -9.32
C ASN A 5 41.63 32.27 -8.39
N GLU A 6 40.47 32.91 -8.52
CA GLU A 6 39.21 32.40 -7.97
C GLU A 6 38.66 31.34 -8.91
N ASN A 7 39.21 30.12 -8.82
CA ASN A 7 38.54 28.94 -9.29
C ASN A 7 37.79 28.32 -8.08
N SER A 8 36.60 28.83 -7.75
CA SER A 8 35.67 28.13 -6.91
C SER A 8 35.08 26.96 -7.71
N GLN A 9 35.77 25.83 -7.72
CA GLN A 9 35.15 24.55 -8.04
C GLN A 9 33.98 24.40 -7.07
N ASN A 10 32.77 24.18 -7.62
CA ASN A 10 31.55 23.83 -6.90
C ASN A 10 31.77 22.45 -6.24
N GLU A 11 32.50 22.39 -5.16
CA GLU A 11 32.66 21.15 -4.38
C GLU A 11 31.30 20.75 -3.80
N MET A 12 30.81 19.61 -4.23
CA MET A 12 29.57 19.06 -3.73
C MET A 12 29.69 18.76 -2.22
N HIS A 13 28.70 19.21 -1.44
CA HIS A 13 28.73 19.01 0.01
C HIS A 13 28.93 17.52 0.37
N PRO A 14 29.85 17.15 1.30
CA PRO A 14 30.17 15.75 1.62
C PRO A 14 28.96 14.87 1.95
N SER A 15 27.91 15.43 2.56
CA SER A 15 26.67 14.71 2.83
C SER A 15 25.97 14.20 1.56
N LYS A 16 26.28 14.71 0.38
CA LYS A 16 25.72 14.24 -0.89
C LYS A 16 26.45 13.03 -1.48
N GLU A 17 27.54 12.58 -0.90
CA GLU A 17 28.25 11.35 -1.30
C GLU A 17 27.39 10.08 -1.20
N ILE A 18 26.35 10.12 -0.37
CA ILE A 18 25.40 9.00 -0.23
C ILE A 18 24.36 8.93 -1.37
N MET A 19 24.31 9.92 -2.26
CA MET A 19 23.31 9.95 -3.33
C MET A 19 23.49 8.76 -4.27
N GLY A 20 22.44 7.93 -4.35
CA GLY A 20 22.41 6.78 -5.26
C GLY A 20 23.07 5.51 -4.73
N LEU A 21 23.51 5.45 -3.46
CA LEU A 21 24.14 4.25 -2.88
C LEU A 21 23.19 3.03 -2.82
N ASP A 22 21.88 3.25 -2.59
CA ASP A 22 20.87 2.19 -2.53
C ASP A 22 20.09 2.05 -3.85
N GLY A 23 20.41 2.87 -4.86
CA GLY A 23 19.78 2.87 -6.18
C GLY A 23 19.60 4.26 -6.77
N ASN A 24 19.30 4.32 -8.06
CA ASN A 24 19.19 5.57 -8.83
C ASN A 24 17.76 5.89 -9.28
N ILE A 25 16.75 5.23 -8.69
CA ILE A 25 15.36 5.36 -9.13
C ILE A 25 14.80 6.79 -8.99
N LEU A 26 15.36 7.58 -8.08
CA LEU A 26 15.04 9.00 -7.88
C LEU A 26 16.13 9.95 -8.44
N LYS A 27 17.05 9.44 -9.26
CA LYS A 27 18.13 10.27 -9.84
C LYS A 27 17.56 11.42 -10.64
N GLY A 28 18.07 12.62 -10.33
CA GLY A 28 17.64 13.87 -10.95
C GLY A 28 16.31 14.41 -10.42
N LYS A 29 15.69 13.75 -9.42
CA LYS A 29 14.48 14.24 -8.78
C LYS A 29 14.81 15.22 -7.68
N LYS A 30 14.14 16.36 -7.70
CA LYS A 30 14.20 17.41 -6.68
C LYS A 30 12.97 17.32 -5.78
N ILE A 31 13.19 17.00 -4.50
CA ILE A 31 12.14 16.82 -3.51
C ILE A 31 12.24 17.88 -2.43
N ILE A 32 11.16 18.60 -2.17
CA ILE A 32 11.08 19.51 -1.04
C ILE A 32 10.50 18.74 0.15
N LEU A 33 11.25 18.68 1.25
CA LEU A 33 10.83 18.06 2.49
C LEU A 33 10.41 19.13 3.50
N CYS A 34 9.10 19.29 3.66
CA CYS A 34 8.49 20.20 4.63
C CYS A 34 8.35 19.50 5.98
N ILE A 35 8.89 20.13 7.05
CA ILE A 35 8.93 19.54 8.38
C ILE A 35 8.17 20.44 9.35
N THR A 36 7.18 19.88 10.05
CA THR A 36 6.35 20.64 10.98
C THR A 36 6.52 20.20 12.43
N ALA A 37 6.10 21.04 13.39
CA ALA A 37 6.41 20.89 14.80
C ALA A 37 5.64 19.72 15.47
N SER A 38 6.08 18.51 15.20
CA SER A 38 5.68 17.26 15.88
C SER A 38 6.91 16.62 16.53
N VAL A 39 6.72 15.91 17.62
CA VAL A 39 7.79 15.09 18.24
C VAL A 39 8.44 14.16 17.19
N ALA A 40 7.66 13.68 16.21
CA ALA A 40 8.17 12.85 15.13
C ALA A 40 9.07 13.58 14.11
N ALA A 41 9.37 14.87 14.29
CA ALA A 41 10.20 15.65 13.36
C ALA A 41 11.61 15.04 13.16
N TYR A 42 12.17 14.37 14.18
CA TYR A 42 13.49 13.70 14.07
C TYR A 42 13.52 12.65 12.96
N LYS A 43 12.39 12.02 12.62
CA LYS A 43 12.30 11.03 11.53
C LYS A 43 12.52 11.62 10.14
N ALA A 44 12.45 12.96 10.00
CA ALA A 44 12.75 13.64 8.75
C ALA A 44 14.21 13.46 8.33
N ILE A 45 15.11 13.24 9.30
CA ILE A 45 16.52 12.94 9.05
C ILE A 45 16.61 11.62 8.27
N ASP A 46 15.99 10.55 8.79
CA ASP A 46 16.00 9.21 8.19
C ASP A 46 15.38 9.27 6.79
N LEU A 47 14.20 9.90 6.65
CA LEU A 47 13.55 10.04 5.35
C LEU A 47 14.43 10.78 4.33
N SER A 48 15.05 11.90 4.71
CA SER A 48 15.90 12.65 3.80
C SER A 48 17.09 11.82 3.31
N ARG A 49 17.72 11.06 4.21
CA ARG A 49 18.86 10.21 3.85
C ARG A 49 18.43 9.02 2.99
N LEU A 50 17.26 8.41 3.25
CA LEU A 50 16.70 7.35 2.40
C LEU A 50 16.38 7.85 0.98
N LEU A 51 15.78 9.03 0.85
CA LEU A 51 15.51 9.66 -0.45
C LEU A 51 16.80 9.92 -1.22
N MET A 52 17.82 10.46 -0.56
CA MET A 52 19.13 10.73 -1.17
C MET A 52 19.84 9.45 -1.59
N ARG A 53 19.84 8.40 -0.76
CA ARG A 53 20.42 7.09 -1.10
C ARG A 53 19.79 6.48 -2.36
N ASN A 54 18.54 6.86 -2.65
CA ASN A 54 17.85 6.48 -3.89
C ASN A 54 18.00 7.50 -5.02
N GLY A 55 18.88 8.49 -4.87
CA GLY A 55 19.30 9.42 -5.92
C GLY A 55 18.60 10.80 -5.94
N ALA A 56 17.67 11.08 -5.01
CA ALA A 56 16.97 12.36 -4.95
C ALA A 56 17.87 13.49 -4.37
N ASP A 57 17.65 14.72 -4.85
CA ASP A 57 18.17 15.93 -4.21
C ASP A 57 17.10 16.53 -3.30
N VAL A 58 17.34 16.57 -1.98
CA VAL A 58 16.35 16.89 -0.96
C VAL A 58 16.57 18.28 -0.40
N TYR A 59 15.55 19.15 -0.48
CA TYR A 59 15.55 20.52 0.02
C TYR A 59 14.67 20.63 1.26
N PRO A 60 15.26 20.77 2.46
CA PRO A 60 14.49 20.85 3.69
C PRO A 60 13.91 22.25 3.93
N VAL A 61 12.65 22.27 4.35
CA VAL A 61 11.92 23.48 4.78
C VAL A 61 11.27 23.21 6.12
N MET A 62 11.49 24.06 7.11
CA MET A 62 10.96 23.87 8.45
C MET A 62 10.10 25.05 8.89
N SER A 63 9.05 24.75 9.67
CA SER A 63 8.37 25.81 10.40
C SER A 63 9.25 26.35 11.53
N LYS A 64 9.09 27.63 11.87
CA LYS A 64 9.83 28.26 12.96
C LYS A 64 9.70 27.49 14.30
N SER A 65 8.53 26.95 14.55
CA SER A 65 8.30 26.15 15.76
C SER A 65 9.05 24.82 15.76
N THR A 66 9.33 24.23 14.59
CA THR A 66 10.17 23.02 14.46
C THR A 66 11.61 23.39 14.80
N GLU A 67 12.16 24.41 14.17
CA GLU A 67 13.55 24.86 14.34
C GLU A 67 13.85 25.22 15.80
N SER A 68 12.96 25.96 16.45
CA SER A 68 13.22 26.47 17.79
C SER A 68 13.07 25.44 18.92
N LYS A 69 12.38 24.31 18.69
CA LYS A 69 12.00 23.39 19.77
C LYS A 69 12.37 21.93 19.57
N LEU A 70 12.53 21.46 18.34
CA LEU A 70 12.57 20.02 18.06
C LEU A 70 13.74 19.56 17.19
N LEU A 71 14.11 20.31 16.17
CA LEU A 71 15.09 19.91 15.17
C LEU A 71 15.79 21.15 14.62
N THR A 72 17.12 21.21 14.73
CA THR A 72 17.86 22.38 14.27
C THR A 72 18.06 22.36 12.75
N LYS A 73 18.19 23.54 12.14
CA LYS A 73 18.48 23.65 10.70
C LYS A 73 19.87 23.09 10.36
N GLU A 74 20.82 23.15 11.27
CA GLU A 74 22.18 22.63 11.09
C GLU A 74 22.15 21.11 10.90
N ILE A 75 21.33 20.39 11.66
CA ILE A 75 21.16 18.95 11.51
C ILE A 75 20.56 18.61 10.14
N MET A 76 19.56 19.38 9.68
CA MET A 76 18.95 19.15 8.38
C MET A 76 19.89 19.58 7.22
N ASN A 77 20.70 20.62 7.39
CA ASN A 77 21.74 20.98 6.44
C ASN A 77 22.74 19.83 6.28
N TRP A 78 23.20 19.26 7.41
CA TRP A 78 24.06 18.08 7.40
C TRP A 78 23.35 16.87 6.75
N ALA A 79 22.08 16.60 7.09
CA ALA A 79 21.39 15.44 6.59
C ALA A 79 21.19 15.45 5.07
N THR A 80 21.04 16.64 4.46
CA THR A 80 20.68 16.79 3.04
C THR A 80 21.80 17.40 2.17
N GLY A 81 22.79 18.04 2.79
CA GLY A 81 23.79 18.84 2.06
C GLY A 81 23.22 20.10 1.41
N ASN A 82 21.97 20.45 1.71
CA ASN A 82 21.30 21.67 1.23
C ASN A 82 20.95 22.59 2.40
N LYS A 83 20.91 23.90 2.15
CA LYS A 83 20.49 24.91 3.14
C LYS A 83 19.02 24.70 3.51
N THR A 84 18.74 24.57 4.80
CA THR A 84 17.37 24.47 5.32
C THR A 84 16.71 25.85 5.34
N ILE A 85 15.49 25.93 4.81
CA ILE A 85 14.69 27.16 4.84
C ILE A 85 13.82 27.16 6.09
N THR A 86 14.02 28.16 6.96
CA THR A 86 13.23 28.36 8.19
C THR A 86 12.54 29.72 8.19
N LYS A 87 12.89 30.60 7.24
CA LYS A 87 12.32 31.93 7.05
C LYS A 87 12.35 32.27 5.55
N LEU A 88 11.31 32.92 5.07
CA LEU A 88 11.30 33.50 3.73
C LEU A 88 11.98 34.90 3.77
N THR A 89 12.74 35.16 2.74
CA THR A 89 13.52 36.40 2.61
C THR A 89 13.27 37.10 1.25
N SER A 90 13.98 38.13 0.93
CA SER A 90 13.99 38.77 -0.39
C SER A 90 14.48 37.87 -1.52
N ASP A 91 15.08 36.69 -1.21
CA ASP A 91 15.55 35.73 -2.20
C ASP A 91 14.41 34.90 -2.80
N LEU A 92 13.16 35.11 -2.35
CA LEU A 92 11.94 34.46 -2.86
C LEU A 92 12.04 32.94 -2.90
N GLU A 93 12.52 32.33 -1.82
CA GLU A 93 12.82 30.88 -1.72
C GLU A 93 11.62 30.02 -2.11
N HIS A 94 10.39 30.47 -1.79
CA HIS A 94 9.15 29.77 -2.16
C HIS A 94 8.96 29.71 -3.68
N ILE A 95 9.32 30.76 -4.42
CA ILE A 95 9.30 30.78 -5.88
C ILE A 95 10.44 29.94 -6.45
N ALA A 96 11.66 30.10 -5.91
CA ALA A 96 12.82 29.34 -6.36
C ALA A 96 12.67 27.83 -6.23
N LEU A 97 11.93 27.36 -5.22
CA LEU A 97 11.74 25.96 -4.94
C LEU A 97 10.42 25.38 -5.51
N ALA A 98 9.31 26.10 -5.40
CA ALA A 98 7.98 25.54 -5.59
C ALA A 98 7.20 26.08 -6.80
N ASN A 99 7.81 26.93 -7.63
CA ASN A 99 7.19 27.38 -8.87
C ASN A 99 7.24 26.29 -9.94
N TYR A 100 6.54 26.48 -11.05
CA TYR A 100 6.38 25.52 -12.17
C TYR A 100 7.71 24.87 -12.56
N GLY A 101 7.76 23.54 -12.49
CA GLY A 101 8.93 22.74 -12.90
C GLY A 101 10.19 22.89 -12.01
N LYS A 102 10.11 23.58 -10.89
CA LYS A 102 11.26 23.77 -9.98
C LYS A 102 11.52 22.59 -9.06
N SER A 103 10.51 21.77 -8.78
CA SER A 103 10.64 20.53 -8.03
C SER A 103 9.67 19.47 -8.56
N ASP A 104 9.98 18.21 -8.27
CA ASP A 104 9.19 17.06 -8.73
C ASP A 104 8.11 16.64 -7.71
N LEU A 105 8.33 16.94 -6.42
CA LEU A 105 7.44 16.53 -5.33
C LEU A 105 7.66 17.39 -4.09
N ILE A 106 6.56 17.63 -3.37
CA ILE A 106 6.60 18.14 -1.99
C ILE A 106 6.18 17.00 -1.05
N VAL A 107 6.94 16.76 0.00
CA VAL A 107 6.59 15.84 1.09
C VAL A 107 6.49 16.60 2.40
N VAL A 108 5.35 16.53 3.08
CA VAL A 108 5.17 17.09 4.44
C VAL A 108 5.31 15.97 5.45
N TYR A 109 6.44 15.90 6.12
CA TYR A 109 6.79 14.80 7.01
C TYR A 109 7.58 15.26 8.25
N PRO A 110 7.02 15.19 9.43
CA PRO A 110 5.59 14.94 9.74
C PRO A 110 4.70 16.15 9.43
N CYS A 111 3.39 15.92 9.25
CA CYS A 111 2.40 16.98 9.10
C CYS A 111 1.51 17.06 10.35
N THR A 112 1.53 18.22 11.03
CA THR A 112 0.62 18.48 12.15
C THR A 112 -0.79 18.86 11.67
N ALA A 113 -1.81 18.65 12.52
CA ALA A 113 -3.18 19.11 12.28
C ALA A 113 -3.24 20.62 11.97
N ASN A 114 -2.45 21.44 12.67
CA ASN A 114 -2.37 22.88 12.43
C ASN A 114 -1.90 23.20 11.00
N THR A 115 -0.85 22.52 10.51
CA THR A 115 -0.32 22.77 9.14
C THR A 115 -1.33 22.26 8.09
N LEU A 116 -1.95 21.12 8.31
CA LEU A 116 -2.99 20.60 7.42
C LEU A 116 -4.17 21.58 7.31
N GLY A 117 -4.71 22.02 8.46
CA GLY A 117 -5.82 22.98 8.51
C GLY A 117 -5.50 24.29 7.79
N LYS A 118 -4.33 24.88 8.06
CA LYS A 118 -3.87 26.11 7.39
C LYS A 118 -3.75 25.93 5.88
N PHE A 119 -3.14 24.85 5.44
CA PHE A 119 -2.96 24.60 4.02
C PHE A 119 -4.28 24.46 3.27
N VAL A 120 -5.22 23.64 3.76
CA VAL A 120 -6.51 23.45 3.08
C VAL A 120 -7.45 24.66 3.14
N THR A 121 -7.13 25.64 3.99
CA THR A 121 -7.87 26.91 4.10
C THR A 121 -7.12 28.09 3.46
N GLY A 122 -5.93 27.86 2.88
CA GLY A 122 -5.15 28.89 2.19
C GLY A 122 -4.42 29.88 3.10
N ILE A 123 -4.07 29.50 4.33
CA ILE A 123 -3.32 30.34 5.26
C ILE A 123 -1.81 30.16 5.05
N GLU A 124 -1.11 31.25 4.71
CA GLU A 124 0.31 31.28 4.31
C GLU A 124 1.17 32.08 5.31
N ASP A 125 1.14 31.70 6.57
CA ASP A 125 1.78 32.44 7.67
C ASP A 125 3.19 31.97 8.03
N ASN A 126 3.73 30.99 7.29
CA ASN A 126 5.07 30.45 7.53
C ASN A 126 5.65 29.81 6.26
N PRO A 127 6.98 29.55 6.19
CA PRO A 127 7.62 29.01 4.99
C PRO A 127 7.00 27.74 4.44
N VAL A 128 6.55 26.84 5.32
CA VAL A 128 5.94 25.55 4.91
C VAL A 128 4.61 25.79 4.19
N THR A 129 3.70 26.56 4.79
CA THR A 129 2.38 26.81 4.20
C THR A 129 2.46 27.67 2.94
N THR A 130 3.37 28.62 2.86
CA THR A 130 3.61 29.43 1.64
C THR A 130 4.16 28.55 0.50
N ILE A 131 5.14 27.68 0.78
CA ILE A 131 5.68 26.75 -0.22
C ILE A 131 4.60 25.78 -0.69
N LEU A 132 3.77 25.25 0.21
CA LEU A 132 2.65 24.37 -0.14
C LEU A 132 1.65 25.06 -1.06
N SER A 133 1.32 26.32 -0.80
CA SER A 133 0.41 27.10 -1.63
C SER A 133 0.96 27.32 -3.04
N VAL A 134 2.21 27.77 -3.16
CA VAL A 134 2.89 27.95 -4.47
C VAL A 134 2.98 26.64 -5.22
N ALA A 135 3.37 25.54 -4.54
CA ALA A 135 3.47 24.21 -5.14
C ALA A 135 2.13 23.71 -5.66
N PHE A 136 1.06 23.90 -4.88
CA PHE A 136 -0.29 23.53 -5.27
C PHE A 136 -0.76 24.29 -6.51
N GLY A 137 -0.57 25.62 -6.53
CA GLY A 137 -0.84 26.47 -7.69
C GLY A 137 -0.02 26.07 -8.91
N SER A 138 1.23 25.64 -8.71
CA SER A 138 2.16 25.20 -9.75
C SER A 138 1.93 23.72 -10.16
N ARG A 139 0.90 23.04 -9.62
CA ARG A 139 0.57 21.64 -9.90
C ARG A 139 1.69 20.65 -9.58
N ILE A 140 2.58 21.00 -8.66
CA ILE A 140 3.56 20.07 -8.14
C ILE A 140 2.85 19.08 -7.22
N PRO A 141 3.04 17.77 -7.37
CA PRO A 141 2.41 16.77 -6.49
C PRO A 141 2.79 17.00 -5.03
N ILE A 142 1.80 16.87 -4.13
CA ILE A 142 1.99 17.03 -2.68
C ILE A 142 1.60 15.75 -1.98
N VAL A 143 2.45 15.33 -1.03
CA VAL A 143 2.24 14.18 -0.15
C VAL A 143 2.29 14.65 1.29
N ILE A 144 1.30 14.28 2.07
CA ILE A 144 1.17 14.66 3.49
C ILE A 144 1.16 13.40 4.35
N ALA A 145 2.04 13.35 5.35
CA ALA A 145 2.08 12.28 6.35
C ALA A 145 1.64 12.83 7.73
N PRO A 146 0.37 12.64 8.12
CA PRO A 146 -0.17 13.14 9.38
C PRO A 146 0.54 12.56 10.60
N ALA A 147 0.74 13.40 11.64
CA ALA A 147 1.30 13.01 12.93
C ALA A 147 0.66 13.83 14.05
N MET A 148 -0.22 13.17 14.83
CA MET A 148 -0.96 13.82 15.92
C MET A 148 -1.46 12.79 16.92
N HIS A 149 -2.08 13.22 18.00
CA HIS A 149 -2.78 12.33 18.93
C HIS A 149 -4.02 11.72 18.27
N ALA A 150 -4.42 10.49 18.64
CA ALA A 150 -5.58 9.81 18.06
C ALA A 150 -6.86 10.66 18.19
N ALA A 151 -7.13 11.22 19.37
CA ALA A 151 -8.29 12.08 19.57
C ALA A 151 -8.31 13.34 18.68
N MET A 152 -7.15 13.81 18.20
CA MET A 152 -7.09 14.90 17.22
C MET A 152 -7.38 14.36 15.81
N TYR A 153 -6.89 13.17 15.51
CA TYR A 153 -7.11 12.54 14.20
C TYR A 153 -8.58 12.19 14.00
N ASP A 154 -9.26 11.73 15.07
CA ASP A 154 -10.67 11.38 15.07
C ASP A 154 -11.61 12.60 15.19
N ASN A 155 -11.05 13.81 15.43
CA ASN A 155 -11.83 15.04 15.46
C ASN A 155 -12.46 15.32 14.09
N VAL A 156 -13.76 15.58 14.05
CA VAL A 156 -14.52 15.78 12.82
C VAL A 156 -13.93 16.87 11.91
N ILE A 157 -13.46 17.98 12.50
CA ILE A 157 -12.86 19.09 11.74
C ILE A 157 -11.56 18.63 11.04
N ILE A 158 -10.75 17.82 11.73
CA ILE A 158 -9.50 17.30 11.16
C ILE A 158 -9.81 16.26 10.09
N ALA A 159 -10.79 15.38 10.32
CA ALA A 159 -11.26 14.40 9.34
C ALA A 159 -11.78 15.10 8.07
N GLU A 160 -12.56 16.18 8.19
CA GLU A 160 -13.00 17.02 7.07
C GLU A 160 -11.82 17.67 6.33
N ASN A 161 -10.83 18.19 7.04
CA ASN A 161 -9.62 18.75 6.43
C ASN A 161 -8.82 17.69 5.66
N ILE A 162 -8.73 16.46 6.17
CA ILE A 162 -8.11 15.32 5.48
C ILE A 162 -8.89 15.00 4.19
N GLN A 163 -10.22 14.92 4.27
CA GLN A 163 -11.07 14.66 3.10
C GLN A 163 -10.96 15.79 2.07
N LYS A 164 -10.94 17.04 2.52
CA LYS A 164 -10.72 18.20 1.65
C LYS A 164 -9.36 18.13 0.94
N ALA A 165 -8.28 17.80 1.66
CA ALA A 165 -6.97 17.61 1.05
C ALA A 165 -7.02 16.50 -0.02
N LYS A 166 -7.64 15.35 0.28
CA LYS A 166 -7.81 14.25 -0.68
C LYS A 166 -8.63 14.68 -1.91
N SER A 167 -9.73 15.42 -1.74
CA SER A 167 -10.56 15.93 -2.84
C SER A 167 -9.83 16.94 -3.75
N LEU A 168 -8.84 17.64 -3.21
CA LEU A 168 -7.93 18.53 -3.95
C LEU A 168 -6.81 17.77 -4.69
N GLY A 169 -6.79 16.43 -4.63
CA GLY A 169 -5.77 15.61 -5.30
C GLY A 169 -4.47 15.46 -4.52
N ILE A 170 -4.43 15.86 -3.25
CA ILE A 170 -3.28 15.72 -2.38
C ILE A 170 -3.24 14.29 -1.84
N SER A 171 -2.07 13.66 -1.88
CA SER A 171 -1.89 12.32 -1.31
C SER A 171 -1.71 12.42 0.20
N VAL A 172 -2.65 11.86 0.95
CA VAL A 172 -2.55 11.81 2.42
C VAL A 172 -2.24 10.37 2.82
N LEU A 173 -1.08 10.15 3.45
CA LEU A 173 -0.64 8.85 3.94
C LEU A 173 -1.29 8.57 5.29
N GLU A 174 -1.97 7.43 5.41
CA GLU A 174 -2.68 7.09 6.65
C GLU A 174 -1.66 6.83 7.78
N PRO A 175 -1.84 7.45 8.95
CA PRO A 175 -0.97 7.21 10.10
C PRO A 175 -1.20 5.82 10.69
N LEU A 176 -0.20 5.30 11.42
CA LEU A 176 -0.35 4.09 12.23
C LEU A 176 -1.03 4.43 13.55
N ILE A 177 -2.24 3.92 13.76
CA ILE A 177 -2.95 4.13 15.03
C ILE A 177 -2.50 3.05 16.02
N SER A 178 -1.81 3.47 17.09
CA SER A 178 -1.39 2.60 18.19
C SER A 178 -1.15 3.42 19.46
N GLU A 179 -1.45 2.86 20.63
CA GLU A 179 -1.23 3.51 21.94
C GLU A 179 -1.84 4.93 22.00
N ASP A 180 -3.09 5.08 21.58
CA ASP A 180 -3.84 6.35 21.51
C ASP A 180 -3.15 7.46 20.68
N LYS A 181 -2.27 7.07 19.76
CA LYS A 181 -1.55 8.00 18.88
C LYS A 181 -1.75 7.61 17.41
N ALA A 182 -2.02 8.60 16.59
CA ALA A 182 -1.88 8.52 15.14
C ALA A 182 -0.40 8.80 14.81
N LYS A 183 0.44 7.75 14.92
CA LYS A 183 1.89 7.84 14.69
C LYS A 183 2.14 8.04 13.21
N VAL A 184 3.06 8.95 12.88
CA VAL A 184 3.49 9.12 11.49
C VAL A 184 3.99 7.79 10.91
N ILE A 185 3.61 7.52 9.68
CA ILE A 185 4.08 6.34 8.91
C ILE A 185 5.62 6.30 8.86
N SER A 186 6.22 5.13 8.67
CA SER A 186 7.67 4.98 8.64
C SER A 186 8.32 5.71 7.45
N ALA A 187 9.59 6.08 7.58
CA ALA A 187 10.34 6.74 6.50
C ALA A 187 10.45 5.84 5.26
N GLU A 188 10.58 4.53 5.45
CA GLU A 188 10.62 3.53 4.38
C GLU A 188 9.31 3.48 3.59
N SER A 189 8.17 3.52 4.28
CA SER A 189 6.85 3.55 3.62
C SER A 189 6.65 4.83 2.81
N VAL A 190 7.12 5.99 3.33
CA VAL A 190 7.09 7.25 2.58
C VAL A 190 8.01 7.17 1.37
N LEU A 191 9.23 6.63 1.51
CA LEU A 191 10.15 6.42 0.40
C LEU A 191 9.49 5.58 -0.71
N GLN A 192 8.87 4.45 -0.36
CA GLN A 192 8.20 3.59 -1.34
C GLN A 192 7.06 4.33 -2.06
N PHE A 193 6.28 5.11 -1.33
CA PHE A 193 5.24 5.95 -1.93
C PHE A 193 5.84 6.96 -2.92
N VAL A 194 6.91 7.65 -2.54
CA VAL A 194 7.63 8.63 -3.39
C VAL A 194 8.16 7.96 -4.66
N ILE A 195 8.83 6.81 -4.51
CA ILE A 195 9.33 6.01 -5.64
C ILE A 195 8.19 5.65 -6.59
N ASN A 196 7.05 5.21 -6.06
CA ASN A 196 5.89 4.87 -6.88
C ASN A 196 5.28 6.09 -7.59
N LYS A 197 5.34 7.26 -6.99
CA LYS A 197 4.74 8.47 -7.55
C LYS A 197 5.60 9.16 -8.61
N ILE A 198 6.90 9.32 -8.36
CA ILE A 198 7.80 10.11 -9.22
C ILE A 198 9.06 9.38 -9.68
N GLY A 199 9.31 8.15 -9.23
CA GLY A 199 10.52 7.40 -9.63
C GLY A 199 10.62 7.19 -11.13
N ASN A 200 11.86 7.10 -11.63
CA ASN A 200 12.14 6.92 -13.04
C ASN A 200 11.60 5.59 -13.55
N LYS A 201 10.64 5.62 -14.45
CA LYS A 201 10.00 4.41 -15.01
C LYS A 201 10.97 3.50 -15.77
N LYS A 202 12.08 4.05 -16.29
CA LYS A 202 13.11 3.27 -17.02
C LYS A 202 13.93 2.34 -16.13
N ASP A 203 14.08 2.68 -14.82
CA ASP A 203 14.82 1.86 -13.86
C ASP A 203 13.92 0.83 -13.15
N ARG A 204 12.63 0.82 -13.48
CA ARG A 204 11.70 -0.23 -13.06
C ARG A 204 11.69 -1.32 -14.12
N ASP A 205 12.21 -2.47 -13.82
CA ASP A 205 11.81 -3.69 -14.54
C ASP A 205 10.32 -3.96 -14.20
N MET A 206 9.46 -3.22 -14.91
CA MET A 206 8.01 -3.17 -14.67
C MET A 206 7.34 -4.53 -14.92
N SER A 207 8.01 -5.44 -15.65
CA SER A 207 7.46 -6.77 -15.95
C SER A 207 7.47 -7.68 -14.72
N LYS A 208 8.40 -7.46 -13.76
CA LYS A 208 8.56 -8.29 -12.56
C LYS A 208 7.82 -7.80 -11.31
N LYS A 209 7.15 -6.64 -11.37
CA LYS A 209 6.58 -5.99 -10.18
C LYS A 209 5.07 -5.84 -10.17
N ASN A 210 4.35 -6.46 -11.09
CA ASN A 210 2.88 -6.46 -11.08
C ASN A 210 2.34 -7.65 -10.30
N VAL A 211 1.52 -7.36 -9.31
CA VAL A 211 0.91 -8.37 -8.42
C VAL A 211 -0.61 -8.27 -8.51
N LEU A 212 -1.25 -9.40 -8.71
CA LEU A 212 -2.69 -9.56 -8.57
C LEU A 212 -3.00 -10.19 -7.21
N VAL A 213 -3.87 -9.56 -6.45
CA VAL A 213 -4.39 -10.13 -5.20
C VAL A 213 -5.90 -10.26 -5.33
N THR A 214 -6.46 -11.45 -5.07
CA THR A 214 -7.90 -11.60 -4.88
C THR A 214 -8.22 -11.67 -3.39
N ALA A 215 -9.28 -11.01 -2.94
CA ALA A 215 -9.66 -10.95 -1.53
C ALA A 215 -11.18 -10.86 -1.32
N GLY A 216 -11.63 -11.10 -0.09
CA GLY A 216 -13.05 -11.18 0.25
C GLY A 216 -13.68 -12.49 -0.21
N SER A 217 -15.02 -12.54 -0.18
CA SER A 217 -15.78 -13.69 -0.67
C SER A 217 -16.53 -13.35 -1.95
N THR A 218 -16.86 -14.36 -2.76
CA THR A 218 -17.90 -14.20 -3.78
C THR A 218 -19.26 -14.48 -3.18
N ILE A 219 -20.28 -13.90 -3.80
CA ILE A 219 -21.68 -14.16 -3.45
C ILE A 219 -22.38 -14.81 -4.64
N GLU A 220 -23.25 -15.77 -4.34
CA GLU A 220 -24.14 -16.36 -5.33
C GLU A 220 -25.59 -16.07 -4.94
N TYR A 221 -26.38 -15.57 -5.88
CA TYR A 221 -27.76 -15.19 -5.59
C TYR A 221 -28.66 -16.41 -5.49
N ILE A 222 -29.41 -16.54 -4.40
CA ILE A 222 -30.50 -17.50 -4.26
C ILE A 222 -31.78 -16.91 -4.86
N ASP A 223 -32.03 -15.63 -4.58
CA ASP A 223 -33.10 -14.83 -5.19
C ASP A 223 -32.67 -13.35 -5.24
N SER A 224 -33.61 -12.45 -5.54
CA SER A 224 -33.34 -10.99 -5.59
C SER A 224 -32.89 -10.39 -4.25
N VAL A 225 -33.02 -11.11 -3.14
CA VAL A 225 -32.78 -10.62 -1.77
C VAL A 225 -31.77 -11.47 -1.03
N ARG A 226 -31.73 -12.79 -1.25
CA ARG A 226 -30.90 -13.73 -0.50
C ARG A 226 -29.69 -14.17 -1.29
N ILE A 227 -28.58 -14.38 -0.58
CA ILE A 227 -27.29 -14.79 -1.15
C ILE A 227 -26.74 -16.02 -0.41
N LEU A 228 -25.91 -16.78 -1.11
CA LEU A 228 -24.98 -17.78 -0.58
C LEU A 228 -23.59 -17.20 -0.64
N THR A 229 -22.82 -17.24 0.47
CA THR A 229 -21.48 -16.70 0.54
C THR A 229 -20.66 -17.36 1.63
N ASN A 230 -19.35 -17.23 1.57
CA ASN A 230 -18.42 -17.65 2.60
C ASN A 230 -18.20 -16.53 3.64
N LEU A 231 -17.85 -16.88 4.88
CA LEU A 231 -17.66 -15.93 6.00
C LEU A 231 -16.34 -15.12 5.92
N SER A 232 -15.73 -15.01 4.75
CA SER A 232 -14.48 -14.28 4.60
C SER A 232 -14.68 -12.78 4.71
N THR A 233 -13.85 -12.12 5.54
CA THR A 233 -13.81 -10.66 5.69
C THR A 233 -12.89 -9.98 4.68
N GLY A 234 -12.02 -10.74 4.00
CA GLY A 234 -11.00 -10.21 3.09
C GLY A 234 -9.70 -9.72 3.79
N LYS A 235 -9.62 -9.77 5.12
CA LYS A 235 -8.45 -9.27 5.91
C LYS A 235 -7.11 -9.81 5.41
N MET A 236 -7.01 -11.11 5.12
CA MET A 236 -5.74 -11.71 4.70
C MET A 236 -5.27 -11.15 3.36
N GLY A 237 -6.15 -11.12 2.35
CA GLY A 237 -5.82 -10.56 1.04
C GLY A 237 -5.50 -9.07 1.08
N LEU A 238 -6.22 -8.28 1.90
CA LEU A 238 -5.91 -6.86 2.09
C LEU A 238 -4.53 -6.65 2.72
N ASN A 239 -4.14 -7.44 3.74
CA ASN A 239 -2.81 -7.36 4.31
C ASN A 239 -1.72 -7.75 3.30
N ILE A 240 -1.96 -8.75 2.46
CA ILE A 240 -1.02 -9.13 1.38
C ILE A 240 -0.89 -7.97 0.37
N ALA A 241 -1.99 -7.40 -0.07
CA ALA A 241 -1.99 -6.26 -0.98
C ALA A 241 -1.17 -5.08 -0.41
N GLN A 242 -1.39 -4.75 0.87
CA GLN A 242 -0.63 -3.70 1.56
C GLN A 242 0.86 -4.03 1.65
N GLN A 243 1.24 -5.26 2.03
CA GLN A 243 2.64 -5.67 2.09
C GLN A 243 3.32 -5.65 0.72
N CYS A 244 2.59 -5.96 -0.36
CA CYS A 244 3.09 -5.80 -1.72
C CYS A 244 3.30 -4.32 -2.09
N LEU A 245 2.37 -3.43 -1.71
CA LEU A 245 2.52 -1.99 -1.90
C LEU A 245 3.73 -1.45 -1.13
N ASP A 246 3.88 -1.83 0.15
CA ASP A 246 4.99 -1.42 1.02
C ASP A 246 6.35 -1.82 0.40
N LYS A 247 6.39 -2.89 -0.39
CA LYS A 247 7.58 -3.35 -1.16
C LYS A 247 7.69 -2.76 -2.58
N GLY A 248 6.81 -1.84 -2.94
CA GLY A 248 6.86 -1.14 -4.23
C GLY A 248 6.31 -1.92 -5.42
N PHE A 249 5.51 -2.98 -5.20
CA PHE A 249 4.78 -3.64 -6.28
C PHE A 249 3.61 -2.80 -6.78
N ASN A 250 3.31 -2.92 -8.07
CA ASN A 250 2.06 -2.43 -8.63
C ASN A 250 0.96 -3.45 -8.30
N VAL A 251 0.04 -3.09 -7.44
CA VAL A 251 -0.99 -4.02 -6.95
C VAL A 251 -2.32 -3.79 -7.66
N THR A 252 -2.87 -4.85 -8.25
CA THR A 252 -4.28 -4.92 -8.62
C THR A 252 -4.98 -5.81 -7.59
N LEU A 253 -5.95 -5.25 -6.89
CA LEU A 253 -6.78 -5.95 -5.91
C LEU A 253 -8.16 -6.21 -6.50
N VAL A 254 -8.50 -7.48 -6.74
CA VAL A 254 -9.86 -7.91 -7.08
C VAL A 254 -10.57 -8.27 -5.77
N TYR A 255 -11.51 -7.40 -5.37
CA TYR A 255 -12.16 -7.48 -4.06
C TYR A 255 -13.63 -7.85 -4.18
N GLY A 256 -13.98 -8.99 -3.59
CA GLY A 256 -15.34 -9.47 -3.50
C GLY A 256 -16.14 -8.84 -2.35
N HIS A 257 -17.11 -9.57 -1.85
CA HIS A 257 -17.87 -9.21 -0.66
C HIS A 257 -17.00 -9.34 0.59
N GLY A 258 -17.02 -8.35 1.46
CA GLY A 258 -16.29 -8.35 2.72
C GLY A 258 -16.72 -7.20 3.62
N SER A 259 -16.46 -7.34 4.91
CA SER A 259 -16.87 -6.34 5.92
C SER A 259 -15.92 -5.16 6.04
N LEU A 260 -14.80 -5.16 5.33
CA LEU A 260 -13.78 -4.12 5.46
C LEU A 260 -13.88 -3.05 4.39
N ASN A 261 -13.66 -1.81 4.80
CA ASN A 261 -13.38 -0.74 3.87
C ASN A 261 -11.99 -0.94 3.28
N VAL A 262 -11.90 -1.13 1.97
CA VAL A 262 -10.62 -1.17 1.28
C VAL A 262 -10.01 0.22 1.33
N PRO A 263 -8.80 0.40 1.87
CA PRO A 263 -8.13 1.69 1.91
C PRO A 263 -8.02 2.28 0.50
N HIS A 264 -8.27 3.56 0.38
CA HIS A 264 -8.05 4.28 -0.88
C HIS A 264 -6.56 4.60 -0.99
N ASP A 265 -5.81 3.72 -1.64
CA ASP A 265 -4.40 3.95 -1.98
C ASP A 265 -4.31 4.22 -3.49
N PRO A 266 -3.80 5.39 -3.92
CA PRO A 266 -3.64 5.70 -5.34
C PRO A 266 -2.74 4.74 -6.11
N SER A 267 -1.87 4.00 -5.40
CA SER A 267 -0.94 3.01 -5.97
C SER A 267 -1.59 1.64 -6.14
N MET A 268 -2.82 1.43 -5.62
CA MET A 268 -3.56 0.19 -5.72
C MET A 268 -4.75 0.32 -6.67
N ASN A 269 -4.75 -0.47 -7.73
CA ASN A 269 -5.92 -0.58 -8.59
C ASN A 269 -6.93 -1.56 -7.96
N VAL A 270 -8.07 -1.04 -7.50
CA VAL A 270 -9.12 -1.85 -6.84
C VAL A 270 -10.28 -2.10 -7.79
N ILE A 271 -10.53 -3.37 -8.10
CA ILE A 271 -11.66 -3.81 -8.91
C ILE A 271 -12.64 -4.56 -8.01
N ARG A 272 -13.82 -4.02 -7.83
CA ARG A 272 -14.87 -4.64 -7.02
C ARG A 272 -15.73 -5.57 -7.86
N ILE A 273 -15.95 -6.76 -7.34
CA ILE A 273 -16.78 -7.80 -7.96
C ILE A 273 -17.79 -8.34 -6.93
N LYS A 274 -18.76 -9.08 -7.39
CA LYS A 274 -19.75 -9.73 -6.54
C LYS A 274 -19.72 -11.24 -6.70
N THR A 275 -19.91 -11.76 -7.91
CA THR A 275 -20.08 -13.19 -8.16
C THR A 275 -18.78 -13.90 -8.50
N THR A 276 -18.80 -15.23 -8.45
CA THR A 276 -17.67 -16.06 -8.89
C THR A 276 -17.39 -15.85 -10.37
N GLU A 277 -18.42 -15.73 -11.20
CA GLU A 277 -18.27 -15.47 -12.64
C GLU A 277 -17.60 -14.11 -12.91
N GLU A 278 -18.03 -13.05 -12.21
CA GLU A 278 -17.39 -11.73 -12.30
C GLU A 278 -15.91 -11.79 -11.89
N MET A 279 -15.59 -12.47 -10.78
CA MET A 279 -14.19 -12.64 -10.33
C MET A 279 -13.38 -13.39 -11.37
N TYR A 280 -13.89 -14.50 -11.92
CA TYR A 280 -13.22 -15.28 -12.94
C TYR A 280 -12.91 -14.43 -14.19
N ASN A 281 -13.89 -13.70 -14.70
CA ASN A 281 -13.75 -12.89 -15.91
C ASN A 281 -12.70 -11.78 -15.69
N VAL A 282 -12.75 -11.07 -14.57
CA VAL A 282 -11.78 -10.02 -14.24
C VAL A 282 -10.36 -10.59 -14.09
N VAL A 283 -10.21 -11.68 -13.35
CA VAL A 283 -8.90 -12.35 -13.17
C VAL A 283 -8.35 -12.81 -14.53
N LYS A 284 -9.19 -13.42 -15.37
CA LYS A 284 -8.82 -13.86 -16.71
C LYS A 284 -8.34 -12.70 -17.60
N GLU A 285 -9.09 -11.60 -17.65
CA GLU A 285 -8.71 -10.41 -18.43
C GLU A 285 -7.36 -9.83 -17.98
N ILE A 286 -7.15 -9.73 -16.65
CA ILE A 286 -5.89 -9.22 -16.09
C ILE A 286 -4.71 -10.12 -16.47
N ILE A 287 -4.87 -11.44 -16.39
CA ILE A 287 -3.81 -12.40 -16.75
C ILE A 287 -3.51 -12.35 -18.26
N LEU A 288 -4.55 -12.33 -19.10
CA LEU A 288 -4.39 -12.22 -20.56
C LEU A 288 -3.71 -10.91 -20.98
N GLY A 289 -3.81 -9.86 -20.17
CA GLY A 289 -3.04 -8.61 -20.33
C GLY A 289 -1.53 -8.79 -20.19
N GLY A 290 -1.03 -9.96 -19.75
CA GLY A 290 0.36 -10.41 -19.80
C GLY A 290 1.35 -9.63 -18.92
N LYS A 291 0.87 -8.83 -17.95
CA LYS A 291 1.73 -7.96 -17.12
C LYS A 291 1.97 -8.49 -15.70
N GLN A 292 1.29 -9.58 -15.31
CA GLN A 292 1.35 -10.07 -13.93
C GLN A 292 2.54 -11.02 -13.74
N CYS A 293 3.28 -10.84 -12.65
CA CYS A 293 4.35 -11.76 -12.26
C CYS A 293 3.94 -12.67 -11.09
N VAL A 294 3.10 -12.18 -10.18
CA VAL A 294 2.63 -12.90 -8.99
C VAL A 294 1.12 -12.78 -8.84
N ILE A 295 0.48 -13.87 -8.49
CA ILE A 295 -0.94 -13.91 -8.15
C ILE A 295 -1.11 -14.52 -6.77
N PHE A 296 -1.64 -13.75 -5.82
CA PHE A 296 -2.11 -14.24 -4.53
C PHE A 296 -3.62 -14.45 -4.62
N HIS A 297 -4.05 -15.70 -4.76
CA HIS A 297 -5.48 -16.03 -4.84
C HIS A 297 -6.03 -16.34 -3.45
N ALA A 298 -6.27 -15.27 -2.66
CA ALA A 298 -6.70 -15.36 -1.25
C ALA A 298 -8.22 -15.15 -1.05
N ALA A 299 -8.98 -14.98 -2.12
CA ALA A 299 -10.44 -14.88 -2.05
C ALA A 299 -11.08 -16.20 -1.65
N ALA A 300 -12.14 -16.12 -0.85
CA ALA A 300 -13.00 -17.26 -0.52
C ALA A 300 -14.11 -17.40 -1.57
N VAL A 301 -13.77 -18.04 -2.68
CA VAL A 301 -14.69 -18.26 -3.80
C VAL A 301 -15.78 -19.24 -3.39
N ALA A 302 -17.05 -18.96 -3.73
CA ALA A 302 -18.16 -19.88 -3.49
C ALA A 302 -17.99 -21.15 -4.34
N ASP A 303 -18.07 -22.32 -3.68
CA ASP A 303 -17.94 -23.63 -4.34
C ASP A 303 -19.21 -24.06 -5.07
N PHE A 304 -20.33 -23.44 -4.73
CA PHE A 304 -21.64 -23.78 -5.25
C PHE A 304 -22.44 -22.53 -5.60
N ALA A 305 -23.25 -22.63 -6.65
CA ALA A 305 -24.21 -21.61 -7.07
C ALA A 305 -25.59 -22.24 -7.33
N VAL A 306 -26.62 -21.42 -7.37
CA VAL A 306 -27.96 -21.82 -7.81
C VAL A 306 -28.01 -21.78 -9.33
N PRO A 307 -28.39 -22.88 -10.02
CA PRO A 307 -28.44 -22.89 -11.49
C PRO A 307 -29.45 -21.88 -12.03
N HIS A 308 -29.13 -21.27 -13.19
CA HIS A 308 -30.03 -20.45 -14.00
C HIS A 308 -30.38 -19.02 -13.53
N LEU A 309 -29.73 -18.49 -12.49
CA LEU A 309 -29.96 -17.09 -12.09
C LEU A 309 -29.14 -16.07 -12.88
N ASN A 310 -28.37 -16.49 -13.87
CA ASN A 310 -27.34 -15.68 -14.55
C ASN A 310 -27.87 -14.59 -15.48
N LYS A 311 -29.18 -14.48 -15.76
CA LYS A 311 -29.71 -13.44 -16.66
C LYS A 311 -30.89 -12.63 -16.12
N LYS A 312 -31.64 -13.16 -15.16
CA LYS A 312 -32.66 -12.40 -14.40
C LYS A 312 -32.69 -12.95 -12.98
N ARG A 313 -32.44 -12.10 -11.99
CA ARG A 313 -32.60 -12.49 -10.57
C ARG A 313 -34.00 -13.05 -10.39
N ALA A 314 -34.13 -14.23 -9.81
CA ALA A 314 -35.42 -14.79 -9.45
C ALA A 314 -36.14 -13.80 -8.51
N ASN A 315 -37.45 -13.69 -8.64
CA ASN A 315 -38.26 -12.91 -7.72
C ASN A 315 -38.05 -13.41 -6.29
N LYS A 316 -38.19 -12.52 -5.31
CA LYS A 316 -38.15 -12.88 -3.90
C LYS A 316 -39.06 -14.08 -3.63
N MET A 317 -38.51 -15.14 -3.05
CA MET A 317 -39.28 -16.33 -2.65
C MET A 317 -40.25 -15.96 -1.53
N ASP A 318 -41.53 -16.34 -1.72
CA ASP A 318 -42.58 -16.16 -0.70
C ASP A 318 -42.46 -17.26 0.37
N THR A 319 -42.38 -16.81 1.63
CA THR A 319 -42.28 -17.70 2.80
C THR A 319 -43.60 -18.42 3.12
N ARG A 320 -44.74 -17.89 2.67
CA ARG A 320 -46.07 -18.48 2.87
C ARG A 320 -46.25 -19.82 2.14
N ASN A 321 -45.40 -20.09 1.15
CA ASN A 321 -45.47 -21.33 0.34
C ASN A 321 -44.72 -22.53 0.96
N GLY A 322 -44.46 -22.52 2.26
CA GLY A 322 -43.83 -23.62 2.99
C GLY A 322 -42.34 -23.81 2.70
N THR A 323 -41.84 -25.01 2.96
CA THR A 323 -40.43 -25.40 2.78
C THR A 323 -40.00 -25.30 1.31
N LYS A 324 -38.79 -24.80 1.08
CA LYS A 324 -38.18 -24.72 -0.26
C LYS A 324 -36.89 -25.53 -0.30
N THR A 325 -36.76 -26.34 -1.34
CA THR A 325 -35.50 -27.02 -1.66
C THR A 325 -34.73 -26.21 -2.72
N ILE A 326 -33.45 -25.98 -2.48
CA ILE A 326 -32.56 -25.26 -3.40
C ILE A 326 -31.56 -26.27 -3.95
N LYS A 327 -31.54 -26.45 -5.26
CA LYS A 327 -30.52 -27.27 -5.94
C LYS A 327 -29.27 -26.41 -6.10
N LEU A 328 -28.11 -26.91 -5.68
CA LEU A 328 -26.83 -26.29 -5.84
C LEU A 328 -25.99 -27.01 -6.90
N VAL A 329 -25.27 -26.30 -7.72
CA VAL A 329 -24.32 -26.82 -8.72
C VAL A 329 -22.92 -26.28 -8.43
N PRO A 330 -21.85 -27.06 -8.71
CA PRO A 330 -20.48 -26.59 -8.54
C PRO A 330 -20.20 -25.34 -9.41
N THR A 331 -19.42 -24.41 -8.86
CA THR A 331 -18.92 -23.26 -9.58
C THR A 331 -17.55 -23.54 -10.22
N GLU A 332 -17.10 -22.64 -11.08
CA GLU A 332 -15.76 -22.71 -11.66
C GLU A 332 -14.67 -22.52 -10.58
N LYS A 333 -13.69 -23.39 -10.55
CA LYS A 333 -12.54 -23.32 -9.65
C LYS A 333 -11.48 -22.36 -10.24
N ILE A 334 -11.59 -21.07 -9.92
CA ILE A 334 -10.71 -20.01 -10.47
C ILE A 334 -9.23 -20.37 -10.29
N VAL A 335 -8.85 -20.87 -9.10
CA VAL A 335 -7.45 -21.22 -8.78
C VAL A 335 -6.86 -22.24 -9.77
N ASP A 336 -7.67 -23.17 -10.28
CA ASP A 336 -7.21 -24.22 -11.20
C ASP A 336 -7.01 -23.67 -12.62
N ARG A 337 -7.72 -22.60 -12.99
CA ARG A 337 -7.63 -21.94 -14.30
C ARG A 337 -6.48 -20.96 -14.46
N ILE A 338 -5.95 -20.42 -13.38
CA ILE A 338 -4.91 -19.38 -13.42
C ILE A 338 -3.69 -19.84 -14.23
N LYS A 339 -3.15 -21.02 -13.92
CA LYS A 339 -1.99 -21.57 -14.61
C LYS A 339 -2.30 -22.14 -16.02
N GLU A 340 -3.56 -22.41 -16.32
CA GLU A 340 -3.99 -22.75 -17.69
C GLU A 340 -3.95 -21.53 -18.60
N ILE A 341 -4.28 -20.33 -18.07
CA ILE A 341 -4.27 -19.08 -18.83
C ILE A 341 -2.82 -18.60 -19.04
N ASP A 342 -1.99 -18.59 -18.00
CA ASP A 342 -0.57 -18.25 -18.11
C ASP A 342 0.29 -19.09 -17.14
N LYS A 343 1.09 -19.99 -17.71
CA LYS A 343 2.00 -20.87 -16.96
C LYS A 343 3.15 -20.14 -16.28
N LYS A 344 3.46 -18.91 -16.69
CA LYS A 344 4.62 -18.14 -16.21
C LYS A 344 4.36 -17.39 -14.91
N VAL A 345 3.10 -17.09 -14.58
CA VAL A 345 2.77 -16.39 -13.34
C VAL A 345 3.16 -17.22 -12.11
N PHE A 346 3.66 -16.56 -11.07
CA PHE A 346 3.91 -17.21 -9.78
C PHE A 346 2.60 -17.24 -8.98
N LEU A 347 2.04 -18.42 -8.78
CA LEU A 347 0.73 -18.59 -8.13
C LEU A 347 0.90 -18.99 -6.66
N VAL A 348 0.35 -18.18 -5.76
CA VAL A 348 0.16 -18.48 -4.35
C VAL A 348 -1.32 -18.76 -4.10
N ALA A 349 -1.65 -20.02 -3.86
CA ALA A 349 -3.01 -20.49 -3.56
C ALA A 349 -3.26 -20.48 -2.04
N PHE A 350 -4.55 -20.51 -1.65
CA PHE A 350 -4.98 -20.58 -0.25
C PHE A 350 -5.94 -21.76 -0.05
N LYS A 351 -5.82 -22.42 1.08
CA LYS A 351 -6.67 -23.55 1.47
C LYS A 351 -7.04 -23.45 2.96
N ALA A 352 -8.30 -23.18 3.22
CA ALA A 352 -8.85 -23.26 4.58
C ALA A 352 -9.51 -24.63 4.79
N GLU A 353 -9.32 -25.19 5.96
CA GLU A 353 -9.99 -26.42 6.42
C GLU A 353 -10.56 -26.19 7.82
N TYR A 354 -11.39 -27.11 8.30
CA TYR A 354 -12.04 -27.02 9.60
C TYR A 354 -11.88 -28.32 10.38
N GLY A 355 -11.29 -28.24 11.59
CA GLY A 355 -11.24 -29.33 12.56
C GLY A 355 -10.40 -30.54 12.13
N ILE A 356 -9.27 -30.33 11.45
CA ILE A 356 -8.41 -31.42 10.99
C ILE A 356 -7.02 -31.36 11.61
N SER A 357 -6.32 -32.51 11.61
CA SER A 357 -4.93 -32.58 12.09
C SER A 357 -3.97 -31.88 11.11
N ASP A 358 -2.82 -31.37 11.63
CA ASP A 358 -1.78 -30.72 10.83
C ASP A 358 -1.31 -31.60 9.68
N LYS A 359 -1.10 -32.88 9.94
CA LYS A 359 -0.68 -33.85 8.92
C LYS A 359 -1.68 -33.96 7.77
N LEU A 360 -2.98 -33.95 8.10
CA LEU A 360 -4.04 -33.99 7.09
C LEU A 360 -4.18 -32.66 6.35
N LEU A 361 -4.08 -31.54 7.08
CA LEU A 361 -4.08 -30.19 6.50
C LEU A 361 -2.96 -30.03 5.46
N ILE A 362 -1.73 -30.36 5.83
CA ILE A 362 -0.56 -30.30 4.95
C ILE A 362 -0.74 -31.21 3.73
N LYS A 363 -1.27 -32.43 3.92
CA LYS A 363 -1.52 -33.37 2.83
C LYS A 363 -2.54 -32.79 1.84
N LYS A 364 -3.72 -32.37 2.31
CA LYS A 364 -4.77 -31.79 1.46
C LYS A 364 -4.29 -30.52 0.74
N ALA A 365 -3.52 -29.68 1.42
CA ALA A 365 -2.94 -28.48 0.81
C ALA A 365 -1.96 -28.84 -0.32
N PHE A 366 -1.08 -29.81 -0.09
CA PHE A 366 -0.14 -30.26 -1.12
C PHE A 366 -0.83 -30.91 -2.32
N ASP A 367 -1.88 -31.70 -2.08
CA ASP A 367 -2.67 -32.27 -3.16
C ASP A 367 -3.33 -31.16 -3.99
N LYS A 368 -3.90 -30.13 -3.34
CA LYS A 368 -4.48 -28.96 -4.05
C LYS A 368 -3.43 -28.14 -4.80
N LEU A 369 -2.23 -27.98 -4.23
CA LEU A 369 -1.12 -27.29 -4.90
C LEU A 369 -0.76 -27.95 -6.24
N LYS A 370 -0.76 -29.31 -6.28
CA LYS A 370 -0.53 -30.07 -7.50
C LYS A 370 -1.66 -29.89 -8.51
N GLU A 371 -2.92 -29.98 -8.07
CA GLU A 371 -4.11 -29.84 -8.92
C GLU A 371 -4.09 -28.49 -9.67
N CYS A 372 -3.81 -27.39 -8.96
CA CYS A 372 -3.80 -26.06 -9.56
C CYS A 372 -2.45 -25.66 -10.18
N ASN A 373 -1.45 -26.55 -10.20
CA ASN A 373 -0.07 -26.27 -10.64
C ASN A 373 0.53 -25.01 -9.97
N GLY A 374 0.10 -24.71 -8.72
CA GLY A 374 0.54 -23.54 -7.97
C GLY A 374 2.02 -23.62 -7.58
N ASP A 375 2.62 -22.49 -7.22
CA ASP A 375 4.02 -22.41 -6.78
C ASP A 375 4.16 -22.48 -5.26
N LEU A 376 3.18 -21.90 -4.55
CA LEU A 376 3.00 -21.99 -3.10
C LEU A 376 1.53 -22.18 -2.76
N ILE A 377 1.27 -22.83 -1.63
CA ILE A 377 -0.05 -22.86 -1.01
C ILE A 377 0.04 -22.52 0.47
N VAL A 378 -0.87 -21.67 0.93
CA VAL A 378 -1.02 -21.28 2.33
C VAL A 378 -2.23 -22.01 2.88
N ALA A 379 -2.02 -22.84 3.89
CA ALA A 379 -3.08 -23.64 4.49
C ALA A 379 -3.28 -23.26 5.96
N ASN A 380 -4.54 -23.21 6.40
CA ASN A 380 -4.90 -22.99 7.79
C ASN A 380 -6.15 -23.79 8.19
N ASP A 381 -6.27 -24.07 9.49
CA ASP A 381 -7.46 -24.62 10.11
C ASP A 381 -8.22 -23.49 10.82
N VAL A 382 -9.39 -23.14 10.29
CA VAL A 382 -10.20 -22.04 10.80
C VAL A 382 -10.97 -22.38 12.09
N SER A 383 -10.90 -23.61 12.56
CA SER A 383 -11.48 -24.04 13.84
C SER A 383 -10.60 -23.65 15.05
N ARG A 384 -9.32 -23.33 14.82
CA ARG A 384 -8.38 -23.02 15.89
C ARG A 384 -8.66 -21.64 16.47
N ASN A 385 -8.44 -21.50 17.77
CA ASN A 385 -8.63 -20.23 18.46
C ASN A 385 -7.76 -19.12 17.82
N GLY A 386 -8.39 -18.01 17.46
CA GLY A 386 -7.72 -16.88 16.78
C GLY A 386 -7.40 -17.09 15.30
N CYS A 387 -7.89 -18.16 14.66
CA CYS A 387 -7.66 -18.49 13.24
C CYS A 387 -8.91 -18.38 12.36
N ASP A 388 -10.05 -17.97 12.92
CA ASP A 388 -11.28 -17.80 12.15
C ASP A 388 -11.19 -16.66 11.13
N PHE A 389 -12.16 -16.61 10.21
CA PHE A 389 -12.15 -15.60 9.15
C PHE A 389 -12.24 -14.15 9.66
N GLY A 390 -12.90 -13.94 10.81
CA GLY A 390 -13.08 -12.62 11.45
C GLY A 390 -11.87 -12.15 12.23
N SER A 391 -11.04 -13.06 12.75
CA SER A 391 -9.89 -12.78 13.61
C SER A 391 -8.82 -11.91 12.93
N ASP A 392 -8.07 -11.15 13.73
CA ASP A 392 -6.90 -10.38 13.27
C ASP A 392 -5.62 -11.23 13.20
N THR A 393 -5.66 -12.41 13.79
CA THR A 393 -4.57 -13.37 13.83
C THR A 393 -4.87 -14.58 12.95
N ASN A 394 -3.84 -15.40 12.68
CA ASN A 394 -3.95 -16.68 12.02
C ASN A 394 -2.71 -17.54 12.34
N GLU A 395 -2.83 -18.85 12.13
CA GLU A 395 -1.76 -19.82 12.11
C GLU A 395 -1.78 -20.51 10.75
N VAL A 396 -0.64 -20.57 10.04
CA VAL A 396 -0.60 -21.08 8.67
C VAL A 396 0.59 -22.00 8.40
N TYR A 397 0.39 -22.93 7.49
CA TYR A 397 1.42 -23.75 6.87
C TYR A 397 1.60 -23.30 5.42
N ILE A 398 2.83 -22.90 5.04
CA ILE A 398 3.17 -22.56 3.66
C ILE A 398 3.91 -23.74 3.05
N ILE A 399 3.40 -24.29 1.96
CA ILE A 399 3.93 -25.49 1.32
C ILE A 399 4.33 -25.14 -0.13
N ASP A 400 5.51 -25.57 -0.54
CA ASP A 400 5.99 -25.40 -1.91
C ASP A 400 5.91 -26.69 -2.75
N LYS A 401 6.29 -26.61 -4.03
CA LYS A 401 6.29 -27.72 -4.97
C LYS A 401 7.19 -28.89 -4.54
N ASP A 402 8.26 -28.60 -3.80
CA ASP A 402 9.20 -29.61 -3.29
C ASP A 402 8.69 -30.23 -1.98
N LYS A 403 7.46 -29.93 -1.58
CA LYS A 403 6.84 -30.33 -0.31
C LYS A 403 7.57 -29.84 0.94
N ARG A 404 8.35 -28.73 0.81
CA ARG A 404 8.92 -28.07 1.98
C ARG A 404 7.81 -27.30 2.69
N VAL A 405 7.75 -27.44 4.00
CA VAL A 405 6.70 -26.88 4.84
C VAL A 405 7.32 -25.82 5.76
N ILE A 406 6.79 -24.62 5.73
CA ILE A 406 7.11 -23.54 6.67
C ILE A 406 5.89 -23.33 7.55
N HIS A 407 6.01 -23.56 8.85
CA HIS A 407 4.98 -23.28 9.83
C HIS A 407 5.16 -21.87 10.39
N LEU A 408 4.13 -21.06 10.27
CA LEU A 408 4.01 -19.77 10.95
C LEU A 408 2.99 -19.93 12.07
N PRO A 409 3.43 -19.95 13.35
CA PRO A 409 2.54 -20.08 14.49
C PRO A 409 1.61 -18.86 14.58
N LEU A 410 0.66 -18.88 15.49
CA LEU A 410 -0.35 -17.81 15.66
C LEU A 410 0.31 -16.43 15.73
N LYS A 411 0.03 -15.60 14.74
CA LYS A 411 0.53 -14.24 14.56
C LYS A 411 -0.53 -13.35 13.93
N SER A 412 -0.28 -12.05 13.90
CA SER A 412 -1.17 -11.13 13.18
C SER A 412 -1.20 -11.48 11.68
N LYS A 413 -2.37 -11.32 11.04
CA LYS A 413 -2.51 -11.51 9.58
C LYS A 413 -1.57 -10.60 8.79
N ARG A 414 -1.21 -9.43 9.37
CA ARG A 414 -0.21 -8.52 8.79
C ARG A 414 1.18 -9.13 8.79
N ASP A 415 1.63 -9.73 9.91
CA ASP A 415 2.95 -10.37 10.00
C ASP A 415 3.04 -11.60 9.09
N ILE A 416 1.96 -12.38 9.02
CA ILE A 416 1.88 -13.53 8.11
C ILE A 416 2.00 -13.06 6.65
N ALA A 417 1.27 -12.01 6.29
CA ALA A 417 1.33 -11.42 4.95
C ALA A 417 2.75 -10.92 4.63
N GLY A 418 3.42 -10.23 5.56
CA GLY A 418 4.80 -9.79 5.41
C GLY A 418 5.78 -10.94 5.20
N ASN A 419 5.68 -12.00 6.02
CA ASN A 419 6.50 -13.20 5.85
C ASN A 419 6.26 -13.89 4.50
N LEU A 420 5.02 -14.00 4.08
CA LEU A 420 4.63 -14.61 2.79
C LEU A 420 5.17 -13.81 1.61
N VAL A 421 4.98 -12.49 1.60
CA VAL A 421 5.48 -11.61 0.53
C VAL A 421 7.01 -11.65 0.47
N ASN A 422 7.70 -11.62 1.63
CA ASN A 422 9.16 -11.78 1.70
C ASN A 422 9.63 -13.13 1.12
N LEU A 423 8.93 -14.22 1.42
CA LEU A 423 9.23 -15.54 0.87
C LEU A 423 9.09 -15.57 -0.66
N VAL A 424 8.02 -14.94 -1.19
CA VAL A 424 7.79 -14.83 -2.65
C VAL A 424 8.88 -14.00 -3.31
N CYS A 425 9.23 -12.84 -2.75
CA CYS A 425 10.33 -12.01 -3.23
C CYS A 425 11.63 -12.79 -3.31
N LYS A 426 11.98 -13.50 -2.24
CA LYS A 426 13.19 -14.36 -2.19
C LYS A 426 13.18 -15.47 -3.25
N LYS A 427 12.03 -16.14 -3.46
CA LYS A 427 11.91 -17.20 -4.48
C LYS A 427 12.01 -16.66 -5.94
N LEU A 428 11.63 -15.42 -6.15
CA LEU A 428 11.67 -14.76 -7.45
C LEU A 428 12.92 -13.89 -7.68
N ASN A 429 13.82 -13.81 -6.70
CA ASN A 429 14.99 -12.92 -6.69
C ASN A 429 14.57 -11.45 -7.00
N ILE A 430 13.49 -11.01 -6.33
CA ILE A 430 12.99 -9.64 -6.38
C ILE A 430 13.36 -9.01 -5.03
N ASP A 431 14.39 -8.16 -5.02
CA ASP A 431 14.81 -7.36 -3.86
C ASP A 431 14.13 -5.99 -3.84
#